data_da3cdb7b2e6dd68ce4953d634dae25f0
#
_entry.id   da3cdb7b2e6dd68ce4953d634dae25f0
#
_cell.length_a   1.000
_cell.length_b   1.000
_cell.length_c   1.000
_cell.angle_alpha   90.00
_cell.angle_beta   90.00
_cell.angle_gamma   90.00
#
_symmetry.space_group_name_H-M   'P 1'
#
loop_
_entity.id
_entity.type
_entity.pdbx_description
1 polymer ?
#
loop_
_entity_poly.entity_id
_entity_poly.type
_entity_poly.pdbx_seq_one_letter_code
_entity_poly.pdbx_strand_id
1 'polypeptide(L)'
;MADHDQVLERTLDAPRDLVWRAWTSPEHVKKWWAPRPYQTPECEMDLRPGGKFYTRMTGPDGFDFSGTGCFLEVVEGERVVWTSALGEGWRPNETGEDCGGFPFTAIVTLEDAGEGRTLYRAVAMHRNEADRETHAKMGFHEGWGTCADQLGEVAAGPK
;
A
#
# COMPACT_ATOMS: atom_id res chain seq x y z
N MET A 1 -18.65 7.15 -0.91
CA MET A 1 -17.79 6.05 -0.49
C MET A 1 -18.65 4.84 -0.12
N ALA A 2 -18.25 3.66 -0.54
CA ALA A 2 -19.06 2.47 -0.26
C ALA A 2 -18.88 2.00 1.19
N ASP A 3 -19.88 1.28 1.69
CA ASP A 3 -19.88 0.80 3.07
C ASP A 3 -18.79 -0.22 3.37
N HIS A 4 -18.16 -0.77 2.34
CA HIS A 4 -17.12 -1.79 2.48
C HIS A 4 -15.71 -1.23 2.39
N ASP A 5 -15.56 0.09 2.41
CA ASP A 5 -14.26 0.76 2.31
C ASP A 5 -13.64 1.06 3.67
N GLN A 6 -12.32 0.93 3.75
CA GLN A 6 -11.54 1.42 4.89
C GLN A 6 -10.70 2.58 4.37
N VAL A 7 -10.69 3.68 5.11
CA VAL A 7 -9.98 4.90 4.68
C VAL A 7 -8.95 5.30 5.71
N LEU A 8 -7.74 5.57 5.24
CA LEU A 8 -6.68 6.12 6.06
C LEU A 8 -6.24 7.45 5.45
N GLU A 9 -6.14 8.49 6.26
CA GLU A 9 -5.62 9.78 5.84
C GLU A 9 -4.50 10.22 6.78
N ARG A 10 -3.44 10.78 6.21
CA ARG A 10 -2.31 11.33 6.96
C ARG A 10 -1.77 12.55 6.22
N THR A 11 -1.37 13.56 6.96
CA THR A 11 -0.61 14.66 6.37
C THR A 11 0.85 14.34 6.61
N LEU A 12 1.59 14.14 5.53
CA LEU A 12 3.00 13.77 5.59
C LEU A 12 3.87 15.01 5.47
N ASP A 13 4.94 15.07 6.26
CA ASP A 13 5.84 16.22 6.29
C ASP A 13 6.93 16.10 5.22
N ALA A 14 6.49 15.99 3.97
CA ALA A 14 7.35 15.91 2.81
C ALA A 14 6.58 16.36 1.57
N PRO A 15 7.26 16.94 0.57
CA PRO A 15 6.60 17.36 -0.67
C PRO A 15 6.06 16.18 -1.46
N ARG A 16 5.03 16.43 -2.23
CA ARG A 16 4.33 15.41 -3.01
C ARG A 16 5.23 14.59 -3.94
N ASP A 17 6.19 15.24 -4.60
CA ASP A 17 7.09 14.53 -5.51
C ASP A 17 8.00 13.55 -4.76
N LEU A 18 8.40 13.86 -3.55
CA LEU A 18 9.21 12.95 -2.73
C LEU A 18 8.37 11.80 -2.19
N VAL A 19 7.11 12.07 -1.81
CA VAL A 19 6.20 11.01 -1.38
C VAL A 19 5.92 10.06 -2.56
N TRP A 20 5.70 10.62 -3.75
CA TRP A 20 5.51 9.81 -4.94
C TRP A 20 6.70 8.91 -5.21
N ARG A 21 7.91 9.46 -5.14
CA ARG A 21 9.13 8.67 -5.34
C ARG A 21 9.25 7.56 -4.32
N ALA A 22 8.97 7.86 -3.05
CA ALA A 22 9.06 6.86 -1.98
C ALA A 22 8.03 5.74 -2.19
N TRP A 23 6.88 6.04 -2.77
CA TRP A 23 5.83 5.05 -3.03
C TRP A 23 6.08 4.25 -4.30
N THR A 24 6.82 4.79 -5.26
CA THR A 24 6.97 4.18 -6.58
C THR A 24 8.37 3.63 -6.87
N SER A 25 9.25 3.64 -5.89
CA SER A 25 10.59 3.06 -6.00
C SER A 25 10.68 1.81 -5.13
N PRO A 26 10.97 0.63 -5.71
CA PRO A 26 11.10 -0.60 -4.91
C PRO A 26 12.09 -0.47 -3.76
N GLU A 27 13.21 0.22 -3.98
CA GLU A 27 14.21 0.41 -2.92
C GLU A 27 13.66 1.22 -1.75
N HIS A 28 12.79 2.20 -2.03
CA HIS A 28 12.16 2.97 -0.99
C HIS A 28 11.01 2.20 -0.33
N VAL A 29 10.19 1.50 -1.12
CA VAL A 29 9.06 0.72 -0.62
C VAL A 29 9.53 -0.29 0.43
N LYS A 30 10.70 -0.90 0.22
CA LYS A 30 11.28 -1.84 1.18
C LYS A 30 11.48 -1.22 2.56
N LYS A 31 11.53 0.10 2.68
CA LYS A 31 11.81 0.78 3.94
C LYS A 31 10.55 1.16 4.72
N TRP A 32 9.39 1.18 4.09
CA TRP A 32 8.18 1.63 4.77
C TRP A 32 6.96 0.71 4.62
N TRP A 33 7.01 -0.26 3.71
CA TRP A 33 5.84 -1.09 3.38
C TRP A 33 5.31 -1.92 4.54
N ALA A 34 6.15 -2.34 5.45
CA ALA A 34 5.73 -3.14 6.61
C ALA A 34 5.94 -2.37 7.91
N PRO A 35 4.97 -2.42 8.86
CA PRO A 35 5.13 -1.71 10.13
C PRO A 35 6.23 -2.38 10.95
N ARG A 36 7.15 -1.57 11.50
CA ARG A 36 8.22 -2.08 12.35
C ARG A 36 7.64 -2.89 13.51
N PRO A 37 8.21 -4.01 13.94
CA PRO A 37 9.52 -4.54 13.53
C PRO A 37 9.50 -5.42 12.29
N TYR A 38 8.38 -5.48 11.57
CA TYR A 38 8.31 -6.22 10.31
C TYR A 38 9.17 -5.55 9.25
N GLN A 39 9.62 -6.34 8.27
CA GLN A 39 10.50 -5.87 7.20
C GLN A 39 9.97 -6.28 5.85
N THR A 40 10.42 -5.59 4.81
CA THR A 40 10.07 -5.91 3.41
C THR A 40 11.37 -6.15 2.64
N PRO A 41 11.92 -7.36 2.69
CA PRO A 41 13.20 -7.64 2.03
C PRO A 41 13.14 -7.67 0.51
N GLU A 42 11.96 -7.86 -0.08
CA GLU A 42 11.81 -7.93 -1.53
C GLU A 42 10.64 -7.09 -2.00
N CYS A 43 10.83 -6.39 -3.13
CA CYS A 43 9.77 -5.61 -3.77
C CYS A 43 10.09 -5.48 -5.25
N GLU A 44 9.10 -5.76 -6.10
CA GLU A 44 9.20 -5.57 -7.56
C GLU A 44 7.98 -4.81 -8.02
N MET A 45 8.18 -3.80 -8.85
CA MET A 45 7.09 -2.95 -9.31
C MET A 45 7.24 -2.65 -10.80
N ASP A 46 6.18 -2.91 -11.55
CA ASP A 46 6.08 -2.49 -12.95
C ASP A 46 4.95 -1.47 -13.00
N LEU A 47 5.32 -0.19 -12.94
CA LEU A 47 4.35 0.91 -12.74
C LEU A 47 3.61 1.27 -14.02
N ARG A 48 2.66 0.41 -14.37
CA ARG A 48 1.76 0.62 -15.51
C ARG A 48 0.52 -0.24 -15.30
N PRO A 49 -0.61 0.10 -15.94
CA PRO A 49 -1.80 -0.77 -15.84
C PRO A 49 -1.46 -2.20 -16.27
N GLY A 50 -1.85 -3.16 -15.46
CA GLY A 50 -1.52 -4.56 -15.69
C GLY A 50 -0.14 -4.98 -15.20
N GLY A 51 0.66 -4.05 -14.67
CA GLY A 51 2.00 -4.34 -14.20
C GLY A 51 2.02 -5.06 -12.85
N LYS A 52 3.11 -5.76 -12.60
CA LYS A 52 3.30 -6.53 -11.38
C LYS A 52 3.60 -5.63 -10.17
N PHE A 53 2.99 -5.94 -9.05
CA PHE A 53 3.33 -5.35 -7.76
C PHE A 53 3.57 -6.50 -6.78
N TYR A 54 4.84 -6.85 -6.60
CA TYR A 54 5.24 -7.94 -5.72
C TYR A 54 5.93 -7.40 -4.48
N THR A 55 5.54 -7.91 -3.32
CA THR A 55 6.21 -7.62 -2.05
C THR A 55 6.33 -8.89 -1.22
N ARG A 56 7.40 -8.93 -0.42
CA ARG A 56 7.58 -9.98 0.58
C ARG A 56 7.81 -9.29 1.92
N MET A 57 7.08 -9.73 2.93
CA MET A 57 7.22 -9.21 4.29
C MET A 57 7.70 -10.30 5.21
N THR A 58 8.61 -9.95 6.12
CA THR A 58 9.09 -10.88 7.16
C THR A 58 8.98 -10.21 8.51
N GLY A 59 8.93 -10.99 9.56
CA GLY A 59 8.77 -10.44 10.91
C GLY A 59 9.11 -11.43 12.00
N PRO A 60 8.81 -11.05 13.25
CA PRO A 60 9.06 -11.90 14.41
C PRO A 60 8.37 -13.24 14.30
N ASP A 61 8.90 -14.24 15.02
CA ASP A 61 8.31 -15.56 15.14
C ASP A 61 8.19 -16.31 13.79
N GLY A 62 9.08 -16.00 12.87
CA GLY A 62 9.12 -16.69 11.58
C GLY A 62 8.07 -16.22 10.59
N PHE A 63 7.44 -15.08 10.84
CA PHE A 63 6.47 -14.52 9.90
C PHE A 63 7.13 -14.28 8.54
N ASP A 64 6.53 -14.81 7.48
CA ASP A 64 7.05 -14.67 6.11
C ASP A 64 5.86 -14.76 5.16
N PHE A 65 5.54 -13.64 4.54
CA PHE A 65 4.39 -13.54 3.64
C PHE A 65 4.78 -12.80 2.37
N SER A 66 4.46 -13.38 1.21
CA SER A 66 4.68 -12.71 -0.06
C SER A 66 3.40 -12.76 -0.89
N GLY A 67 3.23 -11.75 -1.73
CA GLY A 67 2.07 -11.70 -2.61
C GLY A 67 2.37 -10.85 -3.83
N THR A 68 1.65 -11.14 -4.91
CA THR A 68 1.75 -10.39 -6.16
C THR A 68 0.40 -9.79 -6.47
N GLY A 69 0.37 -8.45 -6.58
CA GLY A 69 -0.83 -7.73 -7.02
C GLY A 69 -0.63 -7.17 -8.43
N CYS A 70 -1.57 -6.38 -8.85
CA CYS A 70 -1.59 -5.78 -10.18
C CYS A 70 -1.91 -4.30 -10.06
N PHE A 71 -1.12 -3.46 -10.74
CA PHE A 71 -1.45 -2.05 -10.86
C PHE A 71 -2.59 -1.89 -11.87
N LEU A 72 -3.57 -1.08 -11.52
CA LEU A 72 -4.73 -0.80 -12.38
C LEU A 72 -4.64 0.58 -12.99
N GLU A 73 -4.13 1.55 -12.25
CA GLU A 73 -3.99 2.92 -12.72
C GLU A 73 -2.78 3.56 -12.07
N VAL A 74 -2.03 4.32 -12.86
CA VAL A 74 -0.88 5.07 -12.36
C VAL A 74 -0.95 6.47 -12.96
N VAL A 75 -1.20 7.49 -12.13
CA VAL A 75 -1.20 8.89 -12.53
C VAL A 75 -0.07 9.57 -11.76
N GLU A 76 1.00 9.88 -12.48
CA GLU A 76 2.23 10.38 -11.88
C GLU A 76 2.01 11.53 -10.90
N GLY A 77 2.51 11.37 -9.69
CA GLY A 77 2.42 12.37 -8.64
C GLY A 77 1.04 12.51 -8.00
N GLU A 78 0.03 11.78 -8.47
CA GLU A 78 -1.34 11.98 -8.01
C GLU A 78 -2.03 10.73 -7.47
N ARG A 79 -1.94 9.61 -8.19
CA ARG A 79 -2.75 8.43 -7.83
C ARG A 79 -2.14 7.12 -8.29
N VAL A 80 -2.23 6.12 -7.42
CA VAL A 80 -1.92 4.74 -7.76
C VAL A 80 -3.12 3.89 -7.33
N VAL A 81 -3.60 3.04 -8.24
CA VAL A 81 -4.63 2.06 -7.91
C VAL A 81 -4.04 0.68 -8.16
N TRP A 82 -4.15 -0.20 -7.17
CA TRP A 82 -3.68 -1.56 -7.31
C TRP A 82 -4.64 -2.52 -6.62
N THR A 83 -4.54 -3.80 -6.98
CA THR A 83 -5.43 -4.82 -6.42
C THR A 83 -4.67 -6.09 -6.10
N SER A 84 -5.09 -6.79 -5.04
CA SER A 84 -4.59 -8.11 -4.71
C SER A 84 -5.40 -9.21 -5.41
N ALA A 85 -6.50 -8.85 -6.07
CA ALA A 85 -7.34 -9.81 -6.78
C ALA A 85 -6.73 -10.29 -8.10
N LEU A 86 -5.79 -9.52 -8.64
CA LEU A 86 -5.14 -9.82 -9.93
C LEU A 86 -3.62 -9.80 -9.77
N GLY A 87 -2.96 -10.61 -10.58
CA GLY A 87 -1.51 -10.56 -10.71
C GLY A 87 -1.12 -9.93 -12.03
N GLU A 88 0.14 -10.07 -12.42
CA GLU A 88 0.68 -9.50 -13.64
C GLU A 88 -0.18 -9.83 -14.85
N GLY A 89 -0.43 -8.83 -15.71
CA GLY A 89 -1.23 -9.00 -16.92
C GLY A 89 -2.72 -9.19 -16.64
N TRP A 90 -3.21 -8.71 -15.51
CA TRP A 90 -4.62 -8.81 -15.07
C TRP A 90 -5.05 -10.27 -14.85
N ARG A 91 -4.13 -11.17 -14.60
CA ARG A 91 -4.45 -12.57 -14.33
C ARG A 91 -5.09 -12.68 -12.95
N PRO A 92 -6.28 -13.29 -12.84
CA PRO A 92 -6.90 -13.48 -11.53
C PRO A 92 -6.00 -14.30 -10.61
N ASN A 93 -5.82 -13.81 -9.39
CA ASN A 93 -5.09 -14.52 -8.35
C ASN A 93 -6.04 -15.49 -7.65
N GLU A 94 -5.47 -16.53 -7.07
CA GLU A 94 -6.25 -17.38 -6.20
C GLU A 94 -6.57 -16.59 -4.95
N THR A 95 -7.79 -16.73 -4.45
CA THR A 95 -8.21 -16.12 -3.20
C THR A 95 -8.11 -17.21 -2.13
N GLY A 96 -7.39 -16.93 -1.07
CA GLY A 96 -7.21 -17.91 0.00
C GLY A 96 -6.53 -17.30 1.19
N GLU A 97 -6.13 -18.18 2.10
CA GLU A 97 -5.51 -17.79 3.36
C GLU A 97 -4.24 -16.96 3.17
N ASP A 98 -3.54 -17.18 2.06
CA ASP A 98 -2.28 -16.48 1.76
C ASP A 98 -2.47 -14.97 1.56
N CYS A 99 -3.68 -14.55 1.22
CA CYS A 99 -3.99 -13.13 1.01
C CYS A 99 -4.86 -12.57 2.15
N GLY A 100 -4.75 -13.16 3.34
CA GLY A 100 -5.60 -12.77 4.45
C GLY A 100 -7.02 -13.29 4.29
N GLY A 101 -7.25 -14.15 3.29
CA GLY A 101 -8.55 -14.75 3.03
C GLY A 101 -9.48 -13.90 2.18
N PHE A 102 -9.04 -12.74 1.69
CA PHE A 102 -9.89 -11.88 0.89
C PHE A 102 -9.08 -11.01 -0.08
N PRO A 103 -9.65 -10.69 -1.25
CA PRO A 103 -9.05 -9.72 -2.15
C PRO A 103 -9.51 -8.32 -1.78
N PHE A 104 -8.70 -7.33 -2.12
CA PHE A 104 -9.10 -5.93 -1.99
C PHE A 104 -8.40 -5.08 -3.04
N THR A 105 -8.94 -3.90 -3.31
CA THR A 105 -8.36 -2.93 -4.22
C THR A 105 -8.04 -1.67 -3.44
N ALA A 106 -6.84 -1.15 -3.62
CA ALA A 106 -6.41 0.04 -2.91
C ALA A 106 -6.27 1.22 -3.86
N ILE A 107 -6.77 2.36 -3.43
CA ILE A 107 -6.62 3.62 -4.14
C ILE A 107 -5.79 4.54 -3.26
N VAL A 108 -4.62 4.91 -3.74
CA VAL A 108 -3.72 5.83 -3.02
C VAL A 108 -3.70 7.15 -3.78
N THR A 109 -4.02 8.24 -3.09
CA THR A 109 -4.00 9.58 -3.69
C THR A 109 -3.07 10.49 -2.88
N LEU A 110 -2.41 11.40 -3.60
CA LEU A 110 -1.52 12.40 -3.04
C LEU A 110 -2.00 13.77 -3.45
N GLU A 111 -2.16 14.68 -2.49
CA GLU A 111 -2.53 16.06 -2.75
C GLU A 111 -1.60 16.99 -1.99
N ASP A 112 -1.32 18.15 -2.55
CA ASP A 112 -0.53 19.16 -1.85
C ASP A 112 -1.33 19.65 -0.64
N ALA A 113 -0.69 19.63 0.53
CA ALA A 113 -1.30 20.11 1.77
C ALA A 113 -0.73 21.46 2.20
N GLY A 114 0.08 22.09 1.34
CA GLY A 114 0.72 23.37 1.63
C GLY A 114 2.02 23.21 2.42
N GLU A 115 2.89 24.21 2.33
CA GLU A 115 4.15 24.27 3.10
C GLU A 115 5.05 23.04 2.98
N GLY A 116 5.08 22.45 1.79
CA GLY A 116 5.93 21.29 1.55
C GLY A 116 5.41 20.01 2.19
N ARG A 117 4.09 19.93 2.41
CA ARG A 117 3.46 18.73 2.97
C ARG A 117 2.49 18.11 2.00
N THR A 118 2.16 16.85 2.22
CA THR A 118 1.30 16.08 1.34
C THR A 118 0.15 15.45 2.14
N LEU A 119 -1.07 15.59 1.62
CA LEU A 119 -2.19 14.83 2.14
C LEU A 119 -2.17 13.46 1.46
N TYR A 120 -1.91 12.44 2.23
CA TYR A 120 -1.84 11.05 1.80
C TYR A 120 -3.15 10.36 2.18
N ARG A 121 -3.81 9.77 1.20
CA ARG A 121 -5.06 9.07 1.44
C ARG A 121 -4.98 7.69 0.81
N ALA A 122 -5.28 6.66 1.59
CA ALA A 122 -5.33 5.29 1.12
C ALA A 122 -6.70 4.72 1.42
N VAL A 123 -7.36 4.21 0.39
CA VAL A 123 -8.68 3.58 0.52
C VAL A 123 -8.54 2.13 0.15
N ALA A 124 -8.92 1.23 1.05
CA ALA A 124 -8.98 -0.21 0.76
C ALA A 124 -10.44 -0.57 0.54
N MET A 125 -10.76 -0.99 -0.67
CA MET A 125 -12.12 -1.38 -1.05
C MET A 125 -12.26 -2.89 -0.97
N HIS A 126 -13.28 -3.35 -0.26
CA HIS A 126 -13.53 -4.78 -0.06
C HIS A 126 -14.79 -5.21 -0.82
N ARG A 127 -14.88 -6.50 -1.12
CA ARG A 127 -16.03 -7.01 -1.89
C ARG A 127 -17.32 -7.08 -1.04
N ASN A 128 -17.19 -7.16 0.30
CA ASN A 128 -18.33 -7.24 1.20
C ASN A 128 -17.94 -6.79 2.61
N GLU A 129 -18.96 -6.71 3.48
CA GLU A 129 -18.75 -6.26 4.84
C GLU A 129 -17.89 -7.22 5.67
N ALA A 130 -18.03 -8.52 5.44
CA ALA A 130 -17.23 -9.51 6.19
C ALA A 130 -15.74 -9.33 5.95
N ASP A 131 -15.34 -9.09 4.69
CA ASP A 131 -13.94 -8.84 4.35
C ASP A 131 -13.45 -7.54 4.96
N ARG A 132 -14.28 -6.50 4.94
CA ARG A 132 -13.95 -5.21 5.56
C ARG A 132 -13.70 -5.37 7.05
N GLU A 133 -14.57 -6.10 7.73
CA GLU A 133 -14.43 -6.33 9.17
C GLU A 133 -13.19 -7.16 9.49
N THR A 134 -12.89 -8.17 8.66
CA THR A 134 -11.69 -8.98 8.83
C THR A 134 -10.45 -8.10 8.73
N HIS A 135 -10.39 -7.23 7.72
CA HIS A 135 -9.25 -6.34 7.54
C HIS A 135 -9.12 -5.35 8.70
N ALA A 136 -10.26 -4.84 9.19
CA ALA A 136 -10.26 -3.94 10.34
C ALA A 136 -9.71 -4.65 11.59
N LYS A 137 -10.10 -5.90 11.82
CA LYS A 137 -9.64 -6.69 12.96
C LYS A 137 -8.16 -7.07 12.85
N MET A 138 -7.64 -7.14 11.63
CA MET A 138 -6.21 -7.37 11.38
C MET A 138 -5.37 -6.13 11.67
N GLY A 139 -6.01 -5.00 12.02
CA GLY A 139 -5.32 -3.78 12.36
C GLY A 139 -5.08 -2.86 11.17
N PHE A 140 -6.04 -2.75 10.25
CA PHE A 140 -5.91 -1.88 9.08
C PHE A 140 -5.43 -0.48 9.46
N HIS A 141 -6.14 0.21 10.35
CA HIS A 141 -5.80 1.60 10.69
C HIS A 141 -4.43 1.71 11.36
N GLU A 142 -4.12 0.78 12.25
CA GLU A 142 -2.83 0.79 12.94
C GLU A 142 -1.68 0.44 12.00
N GLY A 143 -1.84 -0.63 11.22
CA GLY A 143 -0.80 -1.09 10.31
C GLY A 143 -0.55 -0.13 9.16
N TRP A 144 -1.61 0.26 8.46
CA TRP A 144 -1.48 1.19 7.33
C TRP A 144 -1.08 2.58 7.82
N GLY A 145 -1.54 2.98 9.02
CA GLY A 145 -1.14 4.25 9.61
C GLY A 145 0.35 4.28 9.94
N THR A 146 0.87 3.21 10.53
CA THR A 146 2.29 3.09 10.83
C THR A 146 3.11 3.12 9.54
N CYS A 147 2.66 2.41 8.51
CA CYS A 147 3.33 2.42 7.20
C CYS A 147 3.32 3.81 6.58
N ALA A 148 2.19 4.53 6.70
CA ALA A 148 2.11 5.91 6.18
C ALA A 148 3.09 6.84 6.91
N ASP A 149 3.23 6.68 8.23
CA ASP A 149 4.19 7.47 9.00
C ASP A 149 5.62 7.15 8.56
N GLN A 150 5.91 5.87 8.33
CA GLN A 150 7.22 5.44 7.82
C GLN A 150 7.47 5.97 6.41
N LEU A 151 6.42 5.99 5.56
CA LEU A 151 6.49 6.57 4.23
C LEU A 151 6.91 8.04 4.30
N GLY A 152 6.31 8.79 5.22
CA GLY A 152 6.65 10.19 5.43
C GLY A 152 8.12 10.35 5.83
N GLU A 153 8.62 9.48 6.71
CA GLU A 153 10.03 9.51 7.13
C GLU A 153 10.97 9.25 5.96
N VAL A 154 10.65 8.25 5.14
CA VAL A 154 11.46 7.91 3.96
C VAL A 154 11.43 9.05 2.95
N ALA A 155 10.27 9.63 2.69
CA ALA A 155 10.10 10.73 1.74
C ALA A 155 10.88 11.98 2.18
N ALA A 156 10.91 12.25 3.49
CA ALA A 156 11.66 13.38 4.02
C ALA A 156 13.18 13.20 3.86
N GLY A 157 13.61 11.96 3.66
CA GLY A 157 15.01 11.62 3.44
C GLY A 157 15.82 11.46 4.71
N PRO A 158 17.05 10.96 4.58
CA PRO A 158 17.94 10.84 5.73
C PRO A 158 18.30 12.21 6.24
N LYS A 159 18.34 12.35 7.54
CA LYS A 159 18.71 13.61 8.19
C LYS A 159 20.12 13.58 8.69
#